data_b237ce797f65a4f7cfbfd0f33fab6a19
#
_entry.id   b237ce797f65a4f7cfbfd0f33fab6a19
#
_cell.length_a   1.000
_cell.length_b   1.000
_cell.length_c   1.000
_cell.angle_alpha   90.00
_cell.angle_beta   90.00
_cell.angle_gamma   90.00
#
_symmetry.space_group_name_H-M   'P 1'
#
loop_
_entity.id
_entity.type
_entity.pdbx_description
1 polymer ?
#
loop_
_entity_poly.entity_id
_entity_poly.type
_entity_poly.pdbx_seq_one_letter_code
_entity_poly.pdbx_strand_id
1 'polypeptide(L)'
;PNAPFNSAWLELDPDKQSTKVGGTYQHTVAFSTNYLATIETALEVESSLLDVSLSVENLKQTPMDLMYLGHANFRPVDGGELHYSAFYNSESVRVRQSIPSHVNPKPGYKEFLSKLADSPETHHTLQPGLAFDPEVVFEIDMINDEDGFAHALQKHPNGTADYVRCRPDQAPICTRWICRTPDQDGLGIAFPSTSGVEGYTAEKAKGRIKKV
;
A
#
# COMPACT_ATOMS: atom_id res chain seq x y z
N PRO A 1 -12.37 0.40 -12.44
CA PRO A 1 -12.69 -0.37 -13.64
C PRO A 1 -11.87 -1.63 -13.64
N ASN A 2 -12.55 -2.77 -13.70
CA ASN A 2 -11.89 -4.07 -13.75
C ASN A 2 -11.46 -4.32 -15.19
N ALA A 3 -10.15 -4.22 -15.46
CA ALA A 3 -9.61 -4.67 -16.72
C ALA A 3 -9.49 -6.21 -16.66
N PRO A 4 -10.14 -6.96 -17.56
CA PRO A 4 -10.00 -8.41 -17.58
C PRO A 4 -8.59 -8.78 -18.03
N PHE A 5 -8.03 -9.85 -17.46
CA PHE A 5 -6.78 -10.41 -17.93
C PHE A 5 -6.92 -10.90 -19.38
N ASN A 6 -5.89 -10.70 -20.19
CA ASN A 6 -5.79 -11.28 -21.53
C ASN A 6 -5.49 -12.79 -21.47
N SER A 7 -4.74 -13.20 -20.47
CA SER A 7 -4.51 -14.59 -20.11
C SER A 7 -4.45 -14.75 -18.60
N ALA A 8 -4.80 -15.95 -18.13
CA ALA A 8 -4.65 -16.33 -16.76
C ALA A 8 -4.17 -17.79 -16.69
N TRP A 9 -3.42 -18.13 -15.65
CA TRP A 9 -2.90 -19.48 -15.44
C TRP A 9 -2.93 -19.87 -13.96
N LEU A 10 -2.91 -21.17 -13.76
CA LEU A 10 -2.66 -21.82 -12.48
C LEU A 10 -1.51 -22.80 -12.68
N GLU A 11 -0.48 -22.68 -11.86
CA GLU A 11 0.66 -23.59 -11.83
C GLU A 11 0.69 -24.29 -10.46
N LEU A 12 0.82 -25.60 -10.49
CA LEU A 12 1.01 -26.42 -9.30
C LEU A 12 2.40 -27.03 -9.38
N ASP A 13 3.21 -26.79 -8.35
CA ASP A 13 4.54 -27.42 -8.20
C ASP A 13 4.49 -28.40 -7.01
N PRO A 14 4.22 -29.71 -7.26
CA PRO A 14 4.11 -30.70 -6.21
C PRO A 14 5.44 -30.93 -5.46
N ASP A 15 6.57 -30.74 -6.14
CA ASP A 15 7.89 -30.96 -5.54
C ASP A 15 8.24 -29.85 -4.55
N LYS A 16 7.82 -28.62 -4.83
CA LYS A 16 7.97 -27.47 -3.93
C LYS A 16 6.79 -27.26 -3.01
N GLN A 17 5.74 -28.07 -3.19
CA GLN A 17 4.47 -27.88 -2.47
C GLN A 17 3.97 -26.45 -2.55
N SER A 18 4.02 -25.85 -3.74
CA SER A 18 3.62 -24.47 -3.99
C SER A 18 2.59 -24.38 -5.11
N THR A 19 1.77 -23.33 -5.01
CA THR A 19 0.76 -22.97 -6.01
C THR A 19 0.98 -21.54 -6.44
N LYS A 20 0.93 -21.30 -7.76
CA LYS A 20 0.97 -19.96 -8.32
C LYS A 20 -0.27 -19.72 -9.17
N VAL A 21 -0.85 -18.54 -9.01
CA VAL A 21 -1.93 -18.02 -9.85
C VAL A 21 -1.46 -16.73 -10.46
N GLY A 22 -1.60 -16.59 -11.77
CA GLY A 22 -1.17 -15.39 -12.44
C GLY A 22 -2.03 -15.02 -13.62
N GLY A 23 -1.76 -13.84 -14.15
CA GLY A 23 -2.41 -13.34 -15.35
C GLY A 23 -1.65 -12.19 -15.98
N THR A 24 -1.85 -12.02 -17.28
CA THR A 24 -1.31 -10.89 -18.04
C THR A 24 -2.42 -9.96 -18.48
N TYR A 25 -2.11 -8.69 -18.51
CA TYR A 25 -2.95 -7.65 -19.06
C TYR A 25 -2.12 -6.72 -19.94
N GLN A 26 -2.43 -6.68 -21.24
CA GLN A 26 -1.85 -5.71 -22.14
C GLN A 26 -2.78 -4.49 -22.25
N HIS A 27 -2.22 -3.32 -21.96
CA HIS A 27 -2.90 -2.05 -22.13
C HIS A 27 -2.30 -1.31 -23.33
N THR A 28 -3.15 -1.00 -24.32
CA THR A 28 -2.74 -0.27 -25.51
C THR A 28 -3.69 0.90 -25.75
N VAL A 29 -3.12 2.10 -25.80
CA VAL A 29 -3.82 3.31 -26.22
C VAL A 29 -3.03 3.92 -27.37
N ALA A 30 -3.69 4.10 -28.50
CA ALA A 30 -3.05 4.64 -29.70
C ALA A 30 -2.32 5.97 -29.40
N PHE A 31 -1.09 6.08 -29.86
CA PHE A 31 -0.19 7.23 -29.69
C PHE A 31 0.17 7.61 -28.23
N SER A 32 -0.24 6.84 -27.25
CA SER A 32 -0.05 7.13 -25.83
C SER A 32 0.72 6.01 -25.11
N THR A 33 0.03 4.99 -24.63
CA THR A 33 0.60 3.94 -23.78
C THR A 33 0.50 2.56 -24.46
N ASN A 34 1.52 1.73 -24.27
CA ASN A 34 1.49 0.31 -24.61
C ASN A 34 2.39 -0.43 -23.63
N TYR A 35 1.80 -1.22 -22.74
CA TYR A 35 2.54 -2.01 -21.77
C TYR A 35 1.87 -3.35 -21.53
N LEU A 36 2.67 -4.31 -21.07
CA LEU A 36 2.23 -5.59 -20.55
C LEU A 36 2.42 -5.62 -19.04
N ALA A 37 1.35 -5.84 -18.31
CA ALA A 37 1.39 -6.09 -16.88
C ALA A 37 1.21 -7.58 -16.61
N THR A 38 2.08 -8.16 -15.78
CA THR A 38 2.00 -9.54 -15.31
C THR A 38 1.87 -9.53 -13.81
N ILE A 39 0.78 -10.08 -13.29
CA ILE A 39 0.58 -10.27 -11.84
C ILE A 39 0.69 -11.76 -11.54
N GLU A 40 1.46 -12.10 -10.53
CA GLU A 40 1.58 -13.46 -10.01
C GLU A 40 1.39 -13.46 -8.50
N THR A 41 0.66 -14.42 -8.00
CA THR A 41 0.48 -14.68 -6.57
C THR A 41 0.92 -16.08 -6.28
N ALA A 42 1.84 -16.25 -5.33
CA ALA A 42 2.37 -17.54 -4.92
C ALA A 42 2.02 -17.84 -3.45
N LEU A 43 1.68 -19.10 -3.19
CA LEU A 43 1.41 -19.65 -1.88
C LEU A 43 2.13 -20.98 -1.73
N GLU A 44 2.89 -21.15 -0.65
CA GLU A 44 3.50 -22.41 -0.26
C GLU A 44 2.63 -23.14 0.76
N VAL A 45 2.64 -24.47 0.71
CA VAL A 45 1.93 -25.32 1.70
C VAL A 45 2.49 -25.03 3.10
N GLU A 46 1.60 -24.95 4.08
CA GLU A 46 1.90 -24.60 5.48
C GLU A 46 2.37 -23.15 5.69
N SER A 47 2.47 -22.33 4.63
CA SER A 47 2.77 -20.90 4.76
C SER A 47 1.50 -20.10 4.98
N SER A 48 1.55 -19.12 5.87
CA SER A 48 0.51 -18.09 6.02
C SER A 48 0.83 -16.82 5.20
N LEU A 49 1.91 -16.85 4.40
CA LEU A 49 2.34 -15.74 3.57
C LEU A 49 1.90 -15.96 2.13
N LEU A 50 1.32 -14.92 1.56
CA LEU A 50 0.98 -14.83 0.15
C LEU A 50 1.96 -13.87 -0.51
N ASP A 51 2.81 -14.37 -1.41
CA ASP A 51 3.72 -13.51 -2.16
C ASP A 51 3.02 -13.00 -3.42
N VAL A 52 3.00 -11.68 -3.60
CA VAL A 52 2.39 -11.02 -4.77
C VAL A 52 3.47 -10.27 -5.52
N SER A 53 3.63 -10.55 -6.80
CA SER A 53 4.53 -9.85 -7.69
C SER A 53 3.78 -9.17 -8.84
N LEU A 54 4.27 -7.99 -9.22
CA LEU A 54 3.83 -7.27 -10.41
C LEU A 54 5.04 -6.93 -11.27
N SER A 55 5.01 -7.35 -12.52
CA SER A 55 5.95 -6.91 -13.55
C SER A 55 5.21 -6.02 -14.55
N VAL A 56 5.84 -4.91 -14.93
CA VAL A 56 5.32 -4.01 -15.97
C VAL A 56 6.39 -3.82 -17.03
N GLU A 57 6.13 -4.33 -18.23
CA GLU A 57 6.99 -4.18 -19.39
C GLU A 57 6.46 -3.06 -20.29
N ASN A 58 7.29 -2.07 -20.56
CA ASN A 58 6.97 -1.02 -21.54
C ASN A 58 7.21 -1.55 -22.97
N LEU A 59 6.15 -1.72 -23.74
CA LEU A 59 6.21 -2.21 -25.11
C LEU A 59 6.44 -1.09 -26.14
N LYS A 60 6.76 0.12 -25.69
CA LYS A 60 7.14 1.25 -26.55
C LYS A 60 8.65 1.37 -26.63
N GLN A 61 9.14 2.11 -27.63
CA GLN A 61 10.55 2.50 -27.72
C GLN A 61 10.91 3.74 -26.91
N THR A 62 9.91 4.42 -26.34
CA THR A 62 10.09 5.62 -25.52
C THR A 62 9.70 5.34 -24.07
N PRO A 63 10.41 5.92 -23.09
CA PRO A 63 10.09 5.72 -21.68
C PRO A 63 8.64 6.06 -21.35
N MET A 64 8.06 5.30 -20.43
CA MET A 64 6.70 5.46 -19.93
C MET A 64 6.73 5.82 -18.44
N ASP A 65 5.85 6.72 -18.02
CA ASP A 65 5.64 7.04 -16.60
C ASP A 65 4.82 5.94 -15.93
N LEU A 66 5.30 5.42 -14.80
CA LEU A 66 4.63 4.40 -14.00
C LEU A 66 4.34 4.93 -12.60
N MET A 67 3.08 4.81 -12.19
CA MET A 67 2.63 4.96 -10.80
C MET A 67 1.96 3.67 -10.38
N TYR A 68 2.48 3.04 -9.34
CA TYR A 68 1.94 1.81 -8.76
C TYR A 68 1.69 1.99 -7.26
N LEU A 69 0.60 1.41 -6.80
CA LEU A 69 0.25 1.30 -5.38
C LEU A 69 -0.29 -0.11 -5.11
N GLY A 70 0.40 -0.86 -4.26
CA GLY A 70 -0.04 -2.17 -3.79
C GLY A 70 -1.10 -2.03 -2.69
N HIS A 71 -2.38 -2.00 -3.08
CA HIS A 71 -3.49 -1.65 -2.19
C HIS A 71 -4.12 -2.89 -1.53
N ALA A 72 -3.46 -3.42 -0.49
CA ALA A 72 -3.97 -4.55 0.29
C ALA A 72 -4.77 -4.05 1.52
N ASN A 73 -6.08 -4.33 1.54
CA ASN A 73 -6.97 -3.91 2.62
C ASN A 73 -7.14 -5.00 3.67
N PHE A 74 -6.97 -4.59 4.90
CA PHE A 74 -7.26 -5.37 6.10
C PHE A 74 -8.43 -4.74 6.86
N ARG A 75 -8.94 -5.44 7.86
CA ARG A 75 -9.91 -4.91 8.80
C ARG A 75 -9.18 -4.32 10.01
N PRO A 76 -9.38 -3.04 10.35
CA PRO A 76 -8.84 -2.51 11.60
C PRO A 76 -9.55 -3.17 12.80
N VAL A 77 -8.76 -3.58 13.81
CA VAL A 77 -9.26 -4.24 15.01
C VAL A 77 -9.13 -3.31 16.20
N ASP A 78 -10.20 -3.15 16.98
CA ASP A 78 -10.16 -2.36 18.20
C ASP A 78 -9.12 -2.90 19.18
N GLY A 79 -8.24 -2.04 19.67
CA GLY A 79 -7.08 -2.42 20.47
C GLY A 79 -5.93 -3.03 19.67
N GLY A 80 -6.04 -3.09 18.35
CA GLY A 80 -4.95 -3.53 17.45
C GLY A 80 -3.76 -2.57 17.53
N GLU A 81 -2.56 -3.13 17.61
CA GLU A 81 -1.31 -2.38 17.69
C GLU A 81 -0.61 -2.40 16.31
N LEU A 82 -0.23 -1.23 15.80
CA LEU A 82 0.49 -1.09 14.54
C LEU A 82 2.00 -1.01 14.81
N HIS A 83 2.74 -2.01 14.31
CA HIS A 83 4.20 -2.07 14.37
C HIS A 83 4.76 -2.07 12.95
N TYR A 84 5.88 -1.41 12.73
CA TYR A 84 6.51 -1.31 11.42
C TYR A 84 7.98 -0.90 11.52
N SER A 85 8.77 -1.25 10.52
CA SER A 85 10.20 -0.94 10.46
C SER A 85 10.42 0.47 9.96
N ALA A 86 10.28 1.46 10.87
CA ALA A 86 10.60 2.87 10.64
C ALA A 86 10.95 3.54 11.97
N PHE A 87 11.55 4.72 11.93
CA PHE A 87 11.64 5.56 13.12
C PHE A 87 10.27 6.15 13.45
N TYR A 88 9.85 6.06 14.72
CA TYR A 88 8.55 6.54 15.19
C TYR A 88 8.64 8.03 15.56
N ASN A 89 8.80 8.87 14.54
CA ASN A 89 8.86 10.32 14.69
C ASN A 89 8.18 11.01 13.50
N SER A 90 7.92 12.30 13.61
CA SER A 90 7.23 13.10 12.59
C SER A 90 8.02 13.30 11.30
N GLU A 91 9.33 13.07 11.30
CA GLU A 91 10.16 13.13 10.10
C GLU A 91 9.95 11.91 9.21
N SER A 92 9.90 10.71 9.84
CA SER A 92 9.76 9.43 9.14
C SER A 92 8.31 8.97 8.96
N VAL A 93 7.36 9.51 9.74
CA VAL A 93 5.93 9.17 9.69
C VAL A 93 5.13 10.45 9.50
N ARG A 94 4.79 10.75 8.28
CA ARG A 94 4.14 12.01 7.90
C ARG A 94 2.67 11.77 7.57
N VAL A 95 1.76 12.40 8.31
CA VAL A 95 0.34 12.38 7.99
C VAL A 95 0.01 13.41 6.90
N ARG A 96 -0.77 13.00 5.91
CA ARG A 96 -1.26 13.90 4.85
C ARG A 96 -2.16 14.97 5.45
N GLN A 97 -1.80 16.25 5.24
CA GLN A 97 -2.57 17.41 5.69
C GLN A 97 -3.57 17.90 4.64
N SER A 98 -3.35 17.56 3.36
CA SER A 98 -4.27 17.91 2.28
C SER A 98 -5.56 17.11 2.40
N ILE A 99 -6.70 17.80 2.25
CA ILE A 99 -8.01 17.15 2.26
C ILE A 99 -8.53 17.16 0.82
N PRO A 100 -8.68 15.97 0.19
CA PRO A 100 -9.22 15.89 -1.16
C PRO A 100 -10.64 16.47 -1.23
N SER A 101 -11.01 17.08 -2.36
CA SER A 101 -12.30 17.77 -2.53
C SER A 101 -13.52 16.86 -2.38
N HIS A 102 -13.35 15.55 -2.54
CA HIS A 102 -14.42 14.57 -2.36
C HIS A 102 -14.58 14.10 -0.90
N VAL A 103 -13.68 14.52 -0.01
CA VAL A 103 -13.68 14.17 1.42
C VAL A 103 -14.38 15.29 2.19
N ASN A 104 -15.40 14.94 2.96
CA ASN A 104 -16.11 15.85 3.85
C ASN A 104 -15.63 15.64 5.28
N PRO A 105 -14.72 16.50 5.79
CA PRO A 105 -14.19 16.34 7.14
C PRO A 105 -15.28 16.59 8.18
N LYS A 106 -15.34 15.74 9.19
CA LYS A 106 -16.20 15.93 10.37
C LYS A 106 -15.56 16.89 11.37
N PRO A 107 -16.36 17.43 12.31
CA PRO A 107 -15.80 18.21 13.42
C PRO A 107 -14.68 17.48 14.15
N GLY A 108 -13.57 18.17 14.45
CA GLY A 108 -12.40 17.59 15.10
C GLY A 108 -11.39 16.87 14.18
N TYR A 109 -11.72 16.69 12.90
CA TYR A 109 -10.83 15.98 11.96
C TYR A 109 -9.52 16.73 11.70
N LYS A 110 -9.57 18.05 11.47
CA LYS A 110 -8.36 18.85 11.22
C LYS A 110 -7.45 18.93 12.44
N GLU A 111 -8.05 19.07 13.60
CA GLU A 111 -7.34 19.05 14.89
C GLU A 111 -6.65 17.71 15.12
N PHE A 112 -7.32 16.61 14.74
CA PHE A 112 -6.74 15.27 14.83
C PHE A 112 -5.57 15.08 13.84
N LEU A 113 -5.70 15.56 12.58
CA LEU A 113 -4.58 15.54 11.63
C LEU A 113 -3.37 16.35 12.13
N SER A 114 -3.61 17.52 12.74
CA SER A 114 -2.54 18.33 13.33
C SER A 114 -1.86 17.59 14.49
N LYS A 115 -2.65 16.97 15.38
CA LYS A 115 -2.11 16.15 16.46
C LYS A 115 -1.26 14.99 15.94
N LEU A 116 -1.70 14.30 14.87
CA LEU A 116 -0.96 13.22 14.26
C LEU A 116 0.35 13.70 13.59
N ALA A 117 0.40 14.94 13.10
CA ALA A 117 1.62 15.51 12.54
C ALA A 117 2.70 15.74 13.61
N ASP A 118 2.28 16.15 14.80
CA ASP A 118 3.18 16.39 15.95
C ASP A 118 3.53 15.09 16.70
N SER A 119 2.57 14.15 16.77
CA SER A 119 2.65 12.91 17.56
C SER A 119 2.08 11.74 16.76
N PRO A 120 2.81 11.25 15.74
CA PRO A 120 2.31 10.20 14.85
C PRO A 120 2.03 8.89 15.58
N GLU A 121 2.69 8.62 16.72
CA GLU A 121 2.44 7.45 17.57
C GLU A 121 0.99 7.36 18.11
N THR A 122 0.23 8.45 18.06
CA THR A 122 -1.18 8.46 18.44
C THR A 122 -2.03 7.44 17.67
N HIS A 123 -1.61 7.07 16.43
CA HIS A 123 -2.31 6.08 15.63
C HIS A 123 -1.83 4.64 15.83
N HIS A 124 -0.79 4.39 16.64
CA HIS A 124 -0.20 3.07 16.82
C HIS A 124 -1.13 2.07 17.48
N THR A 125 -2.10 2.53 18.27
CA THR A 125 -3.17 1.69 18.80
C THR A 125 -4.49 2.14 18.21
N LEU A 126 -5.19 1.22 17.54
CA LEU A 126 -6.48 1.47 16.89
C LEU A 126 -7.59 1.48 17.94
N GLN A 127 -7.79 2.63 18.58
CA GLN A 127 -8.80 2.79 19.63
C GLN A 127 -10.13 3.27 19.04
N PRO A 128 -11.26 2.81 19.57
CA PRO A 128 -12.56 3.42 19.29
C PRO A 128 -12.56 4.91 19.59
N GLY A 129 -13.24 5.69 18.78
CA GLY A 129 -13.39 7.15 18.98
C GLY A 129 -12.25 8.02 18.47
N LEU A 130 -11.18 7.45 17.90
CA LEU A 130 -10.21 8.23 17.11
C LEU A 130 -10.84 8.72 15.81
N ALA A 131 -10.50 9.96 15.40
CA ALA A 131 -11.14 10.63 14.27
C ALA A 131 -10.59 10.18 12.90
N PHE A 132 -10.65 8.88 12.60
CA PHE A 132 -10.28 8.31 11.30
C PHE A 132 -11.38 8.43 10.23
N ASP A 133 -12.43 9.19 10.50
CA ASP A 133 -13.54 9.43 9.59
C ASP A 133 -13.36 10.82 8.93
N PRO A 134 -13.26 10.92 7.61
CA PRO A 134 -13.49 9.84 6.62
C PRO A 134 -12.28 8.93 6.36
N GLU A 135 -11.06 9.42 6.48
CA GLU A 135 -9.82 8.65 6.30
C GLU A 135 -8.62 9.42 6.84
N VAL A 136 -7.57 8.71 7.21
CA VAL A 136 -6.25 9.29 7.50
C VAL A 136 -5.20 8.57 6.68
N VAL A 137 -4.31 9.31 6.05
CA VAL A 137 -3.26 8.79 5.18
C VAL A 137 -1.90 9.23 5.70
N PHE A 138 -0.98 8.28 5.78
CA PHE A 138 0.42 8.52 6.17
C PHE A 138 1.35 8.13 5.02
N GLU A 139 2.45 8.83 4.92
CA GLU A 139 3.63 8.42 4.17
C GLU A 139 4.73 8.07 5.17
N ILE A 140 5.31 6.87 5.04
CA ILE A 140 6.25 6.30 6.02
C ILE A 140 7.56 5.96 5.32
N ASP A 141 8.67 6.45 5.87
CA ASP A 141 10.02 6.10 5.43
C ASP A 141 10.42 4.77 6.09
N MET A 142 10.29 3.69 5.36
CA MET A 142 10.54 2.34 5.85
C MET A 142 12.03 2.01 5.87
N ILE A 143 12.44 1.24 6.86
CA ILE A 143 13.81 0.73 7.03
C ILE A 143 13.83 -0.74 6.64
N ASN A 144 14.80 -1.14 5.80
CA ASN A 144 15.00 -2.53 5.38
C ASN A 144 15.73 -3.33 6.45
N ASP A 145 15.41 -4.62 6.51
CA ASP A 145 16.25 -5.63 7.13
C ASP A 145 17.46 -6.02 6.24
N GLU A 146 18.23 -7.00 6.68
CA GLU A 146 19.43 -7.52 5.96
C GLU A 146 19.05 -8.18 4.63
N ASP A 147 17.80 -8.69 4.49
CA ASP A 147 17.29 -9.31 3.27
C ASP A 147 16.63 -8.30 2.32
N GLY A 148 16.61 -7.02 2.69
CA GLY A 148 16.06 -5.91 1.91
C GLY A 148 14.55 -5.75 2.04
N PHE A 149 13.91 -6.36 3.06
CA PHE A 149 12.49 -6.20 3.33
C PHE A 149 12.22 -5.18 4.42
N ALA A 150 11.20 -4.37 4.20
CA ALA A 150 10.54 -3.61 5.24
C ALA A 150 9.26 -4.32 5.69
N HIS A 151 8.94 -4.20 6.97
CA HIS A 151 7.89 -4.95 7.64
C HIS A 151 6.87 -4.04 8.28
N ALA A 152 5.60 -4.44 8.23
CA ALA A 152 4.53 -3.78 8.95
C ALA A 152 3.48 -4.81 9.37
N LEU A 153 2.89 -4.63 10.54
CA LEU A 153 1.84 -5.52 11.04
C LEU A 153 0.80 -4.78 11.88
N GLN A 154 -0.39 -5.33 11.92
CA GLN A 154 -1.40 -5.09 12.92
C GLN A 154 -1.43 -6.29 13.86
N LYS A 155 -0.96 -6.14 15.09
CA LYS A 155 -1.07 -7.16 16.13
C LYS A 155 -2.44 -7.06 16.79
N HIS A 156 -3.18 -8.16 16.80
CA HIS A 156 -4.51 -8.23 17.38
C HIS A 156 -4.45 -8.56 18.88
N PRO A 157 -5.45 -8.14 19.68
CA PRO A 157 -5.52 -8.46 21.11
C PRO A 157 -5.58 -9.96 21.41
N ASN A 158 -6.02 -10.78 20.46
CA ASN A 158 -6.09 -12.25 20.59
C ASN A 158 -4.75 -12.96 20.30
N GLY A 159 -3.67 -12.22 20.00
CA GLY A 159 -2.35 -12.77 19.72
C GLY A 159 -2.07 -13.15 18.28
N THR A 160 -3.04 -12.97 17.36
CA THR A 160 -2.79 -13.08 15.90
C THR A 160 -2.32 -11.75 15.32
N ALA A 161 -1.90 -11.73 14.06
CA ALA A 161 -1.54 -10.50 13.37
C ALA A 161 -1.84 -10.58 11.87
N ASP A 162 -2.19 -9.42 11.29
CA ASP A 162 -2.07 -9.20 9.87
C ASP A 162 -0.68 -8.64 9.58
N TYR A 163 -0.05 -9.11 8.52
CA TYR A 163 1.35 -8.78 8.23
C TYR A 163 1.55 -8.45 6.76
N VAL A 164 2.37 -7.44 6.50
CA VAL A 164 2.82 -7.03 5.18
C VAL A 164 4.34 -6.87 5.20
N ARG A 165 5.01 -7.41 4.20
CA ARG A 165 6.42 -7.08 3.89
C ARG A 165 6.52 -6.58 2.46
N CYS A 166 7.44 -5.67 2.21
CA CYS A 166 7.70 -5.15 0.86
C CYS A 166 9.18 -4.82 0.69
N ARG A 167 9.58 -4.54 -0.55
CA ARG A 167 10.95 -4.15 -0.90
C ARG A 167 10.99 -2.65 -1.24
N PRO A 168 11.52 -1.80 -0.35
CA PRO A 168 11.63 -0.36 -0.60
C PRO A 168 12.52 0.03 -1.79
N ASP A 169 13.47 -0.82 -2.19
CA ASP A 169 14.26 -0.63 -3.43
C ASP A 169 13.39 -0.69 -4.70
N GLN A 170 12.28 -1.44 -4.66
CA GLN A 170 11.32 -1.57 -5.77
C GLN A 170 10.17 -0.56 -5.65
N ALA A 171 9.70 -0.34 -4.42
CA ALA A 171 8.58 0.53 -4.07
C ALA A 171 8.98 1.45 -2.90
N PRO A 172 9.66 2.58 -3.19
CA PRO A 172 10.35 3.39 -2.16
C PRO A 172 9.41 4.18 -1.25
N ILE A 173 8.13 4.23 -1.57
CA ILE A 173 7.14 4.96 -0.78
C ILE A 173 6.20 3.95 -0.13
N CYS A 174 6.05 4.06 1.18
CA CYS A 174 5.05 3.29 1.92
C CYS A 174 3.91 4.22 2.34
N THR A 175 2.71 3.90 1.89
CA THR A 175 1.50 4.60 2.31
C THR A 175 0.73 3.75 3.32
N ARG A 176 0.31 4.34 4.44
CA ARG A 176 -0.67 3.77 5.36
C ARG A 176 -1.98 4.51 5.22
N TRP A 177 -3.08 3.77 5.23
CA TRP A 177 -4.41 4.32 5.13
C TRP A 177 -5.31 3.72 6.22
N ILE A 178 -6.05 4.58 6.93
CA ILE A 178 -6.99 4.18 7.96
C ILE A 178 -8.31 4.89 7.69
N CYS A 179 -9.38 4.11 7.50
CA CYS A 179 -10.74 4.61 7.33
C CYS A 179 -11.62 3.90 8.36
N ARG A 180 -12.27 4.66 9.21
CA ARG A 180 -13.23 4.14 10.20
C ARG A 180 -14.45 5.04 10.23
N THR A 181 -15.44 4.72 9.40
CA THR A 181 -16.72 5.41 9.30
C THR A 181 -17.85 4.47 9.73
N PRO A 182 -19.07 4.96 9.95
CA PRO A 182 -20.21 4.09 10.22
C PRO A 182 -20.48 3.03 9.14
N ASP A 183 -20.12 3.35 7.87
CA ASP A 183 -20.43 2.52 6.72
C ASP A 183 -19.22 1.74 6.19
N GLN A 184 -18.01 2.14 6.57
CA GLN A 184 -16.75 1.59 6.04
C GLN A 184 -15.70 1.47 7.14
N ASP A 185 -15.03 0.34 7.17
CA ASP A 185 -13.94 0.06 8.09
C ASP A 185 -12.79 -0.61 7.30
N GLY A 186 -11.68 0.08 7.15
CA GLY A 186 -10.57 -0.38 6.32
C GLY A 186 -9.21 0.09 6.83
N LEU A 187 -8.22 -0.77 6.68
CA LEU A 187 -6.83 -0.53 7.06
C LEU A 187 -5.88 -0.97 5.95
N GLY A 188 -5.15 -0.04 5.39
CA GLY A 188 -3.93 -0.30 4.65
C GLY A 188 -2.75 -0.23 5.59
N ILE A 189 -2.29 -1.36 6.08
CA ILE A 189 -1.17 -1.43 7.04
C ILE A 189 0.08 -0.82 6.42
N ALA A 190 0.37 -1.23 5.19
CA ALA A 190 1.45 -0.71 4.35
C ALA A 190 1.10 -0.95 2.88
N PHE A 191 1.01 0.11 2.11
CA PHE A 191 0.86 0.06 0.67
C PHE A 191 2.20 0.38 0.02
N PRO A 192 2.97 -0.61 -0.46
CA PRO A 192 4.18 -0.35 -1.21
C PRO A 192 3.84 0.39 -2.50
N SER A 193 4.53 1.49 -2.78
CA SER A 193 4.22 2.37 -3.89
C SER A 193 5.46 2.91 -4.57
N THR A 194 5.36 3.14 -5.87
CA THR A 194 6.40 3.82 -6.65
C THR A 194 6.31 5.34 -6.59
N SER A 195 5.18 5.87 -6.11
CA SER A 195 4.91 7.30 -5.97
C SER A 195 3.97 7.55 -4.79
N GLY A 196 3.87 8.81 -4.33
CA GLY A 196 2.85 9.19 -3.35
C GLY A 196 1.43 9.25 -3.95
N VAL A 197 0.47 9.69 -3.14
CA VAL A 197 -0.97 9.64 -3.45
C VAL A 197 -1.60 11.01 -3.72
N GLU A 198 -0.79 12.05 -3.95
CA GLU A 198 -1.28 13.42 -4.23
C GLU A 198 -1.65 13.65 -5.71
N GLY A 199 -1.57 12.61 -6.53
CA GLY A 199 -1.88 12.62 -7.95
C GLY A 199 -0.66 12.90 -8.85
N TYR A 200 -0.80 12.51 -10.13
CA TYR A 200 0.30 12.52 -11.10
C TYR A 200 1.07 13.84 -11.18
N THR A 201 0.38 14.97 -11.29
CA THR A 201 1.03 16.28 -11.44
C THR A 201 1.87 16.64 -10.22
N ALA A 202 1.34 16.41 -9.02
CA ALA A 202 2.03 16.68 -7.77
C ALA A 202 3.25 15.76 -7.58
N GLU A 203 3.08 14.47 -7.84
CA GLU A 203 4.16 13.48 -7.69
C GLU A 203 5.26 13.68 -8.75
N LYS A 204 4.89 14.09 -9.97
CA LYS A 204 5.85 14.47 -11.01
C LYS A 204 6.67 15.70 -10.63
N ALA A 205 6.04 16.72 -10.04
CA ALA A 205 6.74 17.90 -9.53
C ALA A 205 7.74 17.57 -8.41
N LYS A 206 7.47 16.54 -7.62
CA LYS A 206 8.36 16.00 -6.57
C LYS A 206 9.46 15.07 -7.11
N GLY A 207 9.47 14.77 -8.42
CA GLY A 207 10.41 13.82 -9.01
C GLY A 207 10.15 12.35 -8.66
N ARG A 208 8.94 12.00 -8.22
CA ARG A 208 8.58 10.67 -7.71
C ARG A 208 7.89 9.77 -8.74
N ILE A 209 8.01 10.06 -10.02
CA ILE A 209 7.44 9.21 -11.08
C ILE A 209 8.50 8.24 -11.58
N LYS A 210 8.24 6.95 -11.43
CA LYS A 210 9.11 5.89 -11.97
C LYS A 210 9.03 5.87 -13.49
N LYS A 211 10.19 5.73 -14.13
CA LYS A 211 10.29 5.51 -15.57
C LYS A 211 10.53 4.03 -15.86
N VAL A 212 9.82 3.50 -16.85
CA VAL A 212 9.98 2.14 -17.37
C VAL A 212 10.09 2.16 -18.89
#